data_2a19a9f741debabef8cee27caa9cfa2a
#
_entry.id   2a19a9f741debabef8cee27caa9cfa2a
#
_cell.length_a   1.000
_cell.length_b   1.000
_cell.length_c   1.000
_cell.angle_alpha   90.00
_cell.angle_beta   90.00
_cell.angle_gamma   90.00
#
_symmetry.space_group_name_H-M   'P 1'
#
loop_
_entity.id
_entity.type
_entity.pdbx_description
1 polymer ?
#
loop_
_entity_poly.entity_id
_entity_poly.type
_entity_poly.pdbx_seq_one_letter_code
_entity_poly.pdbx_strand_id
1 'polypeptide(L)'
;MNQLSIGKFSLKQLSVMLVYLGIALIAISDSGIQLLILMTIGPGSRTIRLMGMWLLFTKILLTKYTKKEFFLLAPIALLTIYNYTISGNIYCVYTILVIACMKDVNYSVLFKVLFYSTLSSVIFVGILSFLGIGSPTQLTQDFGRGLVETRYCFGLYHPNIWHQAIGRCIIFACIGYYQQLTILPLLILLSFNYFIYTMSVSRTGLLAISIVLVLMIFYKYLTRFMHTLFVKLCAIAGMFGIYALYIYYTVKLAGEEYHLPAELFNWKVATGRLRQALNFLETHPIQLFSSRFPDDGTLFDCGFFRIFYECGYLWSGILFLALFILVIIALKNHWDIIIPVVVYFIFCSLYEFDPVTRPTYNIAVFFIPLLIFRSLSDGFHDFMPFSQKTKSLKS
;
A
#
# COMPACT_ATOMS: atom_id res chain seq x y z
N MET A 1 11.29 31.81 -21.00
CA MET A 1 9.83 31.56 -20.91
C MET A 1 9.38 32.08 -19.56
N ASN A 2 8.55 33.14 -19.57
CA ASN A 2 8.07 33.82 -18.36
C ASN A 2 7.35 32.81 -17.43
N GLN A 3 7.75 32.83 -16.15
CA GLN A 3 7.02 32.11 -15.12
C GLN A 3 5.63 32.76 -14.99
N LEU A 4 4.60 32.09 -15.50
CA LEU A 4 3.22 32.47 -15.24
C LEU A 4 3.00 32.37 -13.71
N SER A 5 2.88 33.50 -13.05
CA SER A 5 2.53 33.58 -11.63
C SER A 5 1.06 33.88 -11.50
N ILE A 6 0.33 33.04 -10.83
CA ILE A 6 -1.04 33.28 -10.39
C ILE A 6 -0.93 33.78 -8.95
N GLY A 7 -0.95 35.11 -8.78
CA GLY A 7 -0.71 35.73 -7.47
C GLY A 7 0.70 35.48 -6.93
N LYS A 8 0.83 35.09 -5.65
CA LYS A 8 2.11 34.81 -4.97
C LYS A 8 2.69 33.40 -5.25
N PHE A 9 1.99 32.52 -6.00
CA PHE A 9 2.40 31.13 -6.23
C PHE A 9 2.86 30.90 -7.66
N SER A 10 3.95 30.14 -7.81
CA SER A 10 4.35 29.63 -9.11
C SER A 10 3.42 28.48 -9.55
N LEU A 11 3.26 28.29 -10.87
CA LEU A 11 2.46 27.18 -11.41
C LEU A 11 2.96 25.81 -10.90
N LYS A 12 4.28 25.69 -10.70
CA LYS A 12 4.88 24.47 -10.11
C LYS A 12 4.42 24.23 -8.67
N GLN A 13 4.41 25.26 -7.83
CA GLN A 13 3.92 25.14 -6.44
C GLN A 13 2.43 24.77 -6.40
N LEU A 14 1.60 25.45 -7.21
CA LEU A 14 0.18 25.13 -7.32
C LEU A 14 -0.02 23.66 -7.72
N SER A 15 0.71 23.19 -8.73
CA SER A 15 0.59 21.82 -9.21
C SER A 15 0.97 20.79 -8.13
N VAL A 16 1.97 21.06 -7.28
CA VAL A 16 2.35 20.18 -6.16
C VAL A 16 1.28 20.19 -5.05
N MET A 17 0.67 21.36 -4.77
CA MET A 17 -0.44 21.45 -3.81
C MET A 17 -1.64 20.59 -4.23
N LEU A 18 -1.93 20.50 -5.54
CA LEU A 18 -2.99 19.62 -6.07
C LEU A 18 -2.73 18.14 -5.71
N VAL A 19 -1.46 17.69 -5.71
CA VAL A 19 -1.13 16.32 -5.28
C VAL A 19 -1.46 16.13 -3.81
N TYR A 20 -0.99 17.03 -2.94
CA TYR A 20 -1.24 16.89 -1.50
C TYR A 20 -2.73 16.89 -1.18
N LEU A 21 -3.50 17.78 -1.79
CA LEU A 21 -4.95 17.83 -1.61
C LEU A 21 -5.64 16.58 -2.19
N GLY A 22 -5.27 16.18 -3.41
CA GLY A 22 -5.82 14.98 -4.05
C GLY A 22 -5.57 13.71 -3.23
N ILE A 23 -4.33 13.50 -2.79
CA ILE A 23 -3.95 12.36 -1.95
C ILE A 23 -4.64 12.42 -0.58
N ALA A 24 -4.80 13.62 0.03
CA ALA A 24 -5.54 13.79 1.28
C ALA A 24 -7.00 13.34 1.14
N LEU A 25 -7.70 13.79 0.09
CA LEU A 25 -9.09 13.39 -0.17
C LEU A 25 -9.21 11.88 -0.38
N ILE A 26 -8.28 11.29 -1.10
CA ILE A 26 -8.27 9.85 -1.33
C ILE A 26 -8.00 9.09 -0.02
N ALA A 27 -7.03 9.53 0.79
CA ALA A 27 -6.72 8.92 2.08
C ALA A 27 -7.90 9.00 3.05
N ILE A 28 -8.58 10.14 3.11
CA ILE A 28 -9.81 10.33 3.88
C ILE A 28 -10.91 9.37 3.41
N SER A 29 -11.13 9.29 2.09
CA SER A 29 -12.11 8.39 1.51
C SER A 29 -11.82 6.92 1.84
N ASP A 30 -10.55 6.49 1.69
CA ASP A 30 -10.14 5.11 1.92
C ASP A 30 -10.09 4.70 3.40
N SER A 31 -10.07 5.67 4.34
CA SER A 31 -9.89 5.42 5.77
C SER A 31 -11.19 5.39 6.58
N GLY A 32 -12.31 5.01 5.96
CA GLY A 32 -13.57 4.75 6.63
C GLY A 32 -14.70 5.74 6.33
N ILE A 33 -14.42 7.00 5.96
CA ILE A 33 -15.47 7.97 5.61
C ILE A 33 -16.29 7.47 4.41
N GLN A 34 -15.66 6.82 3.43
CA GLN A 34 -16.38 6.23 2.32
C GLN A 34 -17.45 5.23 2.79
N LEU A 35 -17.12 4.39 3.76
CA LEU A 35 -18.03 3.38 4.27
C LEU A 35 -19.16 4.02 5.08
N LEU A 36 -18.84 5.03 5.90
CA LEU A 36 -19.82 5.79 6.65
C LEU A 36 -20.85 6.45 5.73
N ILE A 37 -20.38 7.13 4.67
CA ILE A 37 -21.26 7.78 3.69
C ILE A 37 -22.12 6.75 2.94
N LEU A 38 -21.54 5.60 2.58
CA LEU A 38 -22.29 4.52 1.93
C LEU A 38 -23.44 4.01 2.80
N MET A 39 -23.21 3.88 4.09
CA MET A 39 -24.23 3.40 5.05
C MET A 39 -25.31 4.46 5.38
N THR A 40 -24.94 5.74 5.37
CA THR A 40 -25.85 6.83 5.80
C THR A 40 -26.54 7.55 4.64
N ILE A 41 -25.86 7.70 3.49
CA ILE A 41 -26.30 8.56 2.39
C ILE A 41 -26.43 7.75 1.07
N GLY A 42 -25.86 6.55 1.02
CA GLY A 42 -25.88 5.70 -0.19
C GLY A 42 -24.63 5.87 -1.08
N PRO A 43 -24.70 5.61 -2.39
CA PRO A 43 -23.54 5.43 -3.28
C PRO A 43 -22.66 6.67 -3.52
N GLY A 44 -22.97 7.82 -2.94
CA GLY A 44 -22.17 9.06 -3.01
C GLY A 44 -20.75 8.98 -2.44
N SER A 45 -20.42 7.88 -1.77
CA SER A 45 -19.10 7.63 -1.18
C SER A 45 -17.93 7.68 -2.17
N ARG A 46 -18.18 7.38 -3.45
CA ARG A 46 -17.17 7.42 -4.52
C ARG A 46 -16.75 8.83 -4.89
N THR A 47 -17.59 9.84 -4.60
CA THR A 47 -17.39 11.22 -5.04
C THR A 47 -16.10 11.83 -4.50
N ILE A 48 -15.80 11.66 -3.19
CA ILE A 48 -14.58 12.21 -2.57
C ILE A 48 -13.33 11.63 -3.22
N ARG A 49 -13.31 10.31 -3.45
CA ARG A 49 -12.19 9.66 -4.14
C ARG A 49 -12.05 10.16 -5.58
N LEU A 50 -13.14 10.29 -6.32
CA LEU A 50 -13.11 10.81 -7.68
C LEU A 50 -12.62 12.26 -7.73
N MET A 51 -13.04 13.12 -6.80
CA MET A 51 -12.49 14.47 -6.68
C MET A 51 -10.98 14.46 -6.48
N GLY A 52 -10.49 13.60 -5.57
CA GLY A 52 -9.06 13.42 -5.38
C GLY A 52 -8.35 12.99 -6.66
N MET A 53 -8.89 12.01 -7.40
CA MET A 53 -8.35 11.54 -8.67
C MET A 53 -8.32 12.65 -9.74
N TRP A 54 -9.36 13.48 -9.82
CA TRP A 54 -9.40 14.63 -10.72
C TRP A 54 -8.31 15.65 -10.40
N LEU A 55 -8.01 15.91 -9.12
CA LEU A 55 -6.89 16.78 -8.74
C LEU A 55 -5.55 16.19 -9.16
N LEU A 56 -5.34 14.86 -9.00
CA LEU A 56 -4.13 14.19 -9.48
C LEU A 56 -4.01 14.26 -11.00
N PHE A 57 -5.10 14.04 -11.71
CA PHE A 57 -5.13 14.16 -13.17
C PHE A 57 -4.81 15.57 -13.63
N THR A 58 -5.39 16.60 -13.00
CA THR A 58 -5.08 18.01 -13.27
C THR A 58 -3.59 18.30 -13.05
N LYS A 59 -2.99 17.75 -11.99
CA LYS A 59 -1.54 17.86 -11.77
C LYS A 59 -0.75 17.26 -12.92
N ILE A 60 -1.13 16.10 -13.44
CA ILE A 60 -0.46 15.44 -14.57
C ILE A 60 -0.49 16.34 -15.79
N LEU A 61 -1.63 16.98 -16.12
CA LEU A 61 -1.78 17.92 -17.22
C LEU A 61 -0.89 19.18 -17.06
N LEU A 62 -0.67 19.64 -15.84
CA LEU A 62 0.18 20.80 -15.53
C LEU A 62 1.67 20.44 -15.46
N THR A 63 2.04 19.16 -15.51
CA THR A 63 3.42 18.70 -15.35
C THR A 63 4.10 18.53 -16.70
N LYS A 64 5.31 19.08 -16.82
CA LYS A 64 6.17 18.86 -18.00
C LYS A 64 6.97 17.57 -17.81
N TYR A 65 6.69 16.58 -18.65
CA TYR A 65 7.46 15.34 -18.71
C TYR A 65 8.54 15.43 -19.78
N THR A 66 9.69 14.83 -19.52
CA THR A 66 10.70 14.59 -20.55
C THR A 66 10.21 13.50 -21.52
N LYS A 67 10.80 13.43 -22.72
CA LYS A 67 10.46 12.37 -23.68
C LYS A 67 10.62 10.96 -23.07
N LYS A 68 11.71 10.74 -22.29
CA LYS A 68 11.97 9.46 -21.63
C LYS A 68 10.87 9.10 -20.62
N GLU A 69 10.49 10.03 -19.75
CA GLU A 69 9.43 9.84 -18.76
C GLU A 69 8.09 9.55 -19.44
N PHE A 70 7.77 10.27 -20.52
CA PHE A 70 6.56 10.07 -21.30
C PHE A 70 6.53 8.67 -21.93
N PHE A 71 7.63 8.23 -22.58
CA PHE A 71 7.70 6.90 -23.19
C PHE A 71 7.65 5.75 -22.18
N LEU A 72 7.99 5.98 -20.92
CA LEU A 72 7.83 5.00 -19.85
C LEU A 72 6.39 4.97 -19.32
N LEU A 73 5.75 6.12 -19.17
CA LEU A 73 4.40 6.21 -18.58
C LEU A 73 3.28 5.93 -19.58
N ALA A 74 3.40 6.38 -20.82
CA ALA A 74 2.32 6.30 -21.80
C ALA A 74 1.88 4.86 -22.13
N PRO A 75 2.77 3.89 -22.36
CA PRO A 75 2.35 2.49 -22.60
C PRO A 75 1.60 1.89 -21.40
N ILE A 76 2.06 2.18 -20.18
CA ILE A 76 1.41 1.69 -18.97
C ILE A 76 0.05 2.35 -18.78
N ALA A 77 -0.08 3.64 -19.10
CA ALA A 77 -1.35 4.36 -19.07
C ALA A 77 -2.34 3.80 -20.08
N LEU A 78 -1.89 3.53 -21.31
CA LEU A 78 -2.72 2.91 -22.35
C LEU A 78 -3.19 1.51 -21.94
N LEU A 79 -2.29 0.67 -21.42
CA LEU A 79 -2.64 -0.65 -20.88
C LEU A 79 -3.65 -0.53 -19.73
N THR A 80 -3.48 0.46 -18.86
CA THR A 80 -4.39 0.72 -17.74
C THR A 80 -5.78 1.14 -18.22
N ILE A 81 -5.87 2.01 -19.22
CA ILE A 81 -7.14 2.41 -19.82
C ILE A 81 -7.82 1.19 -20.47
N TYR A 82 -7.05 0.40 -21.21
CA TYR A 82 -7.56 -0.83 -21.83
C TYR A 82 -8.12 -1.81 -20.79
N ASN A 83 -7.37 -2.07 -19.70
CA ASN A 83 -7.83 -2.91 -18.60
C ASN A 83 -9.13 -2.37 -17.96
N TYR A 84 -9.21 -1.05 -17.77
CA TYR A 84 -10.42 -0.41 -17.24
C TYR A 84 -11.63 -0.62 -18.14
N THR A 85 -11.48 -0.57 -19.47
CA THR A 85 -12.60 -0.81 -20.41
C THR A 85 -13.12 -2.25 -20.35
N ILE A 86 -12.27 -3.23 -20.01
CA ILE A 86 -12.65 -4.64 -19.89
C ILE A 86 -13.35 -4.91 -18.55
N SER A 87 -12.71 -4.52 -17.44
CA SER A 87 -13.14 -4.95 -16.10
C SER A 87 -13.94 -3.91 -15.33
N GLY A 88 -13.89 -2.63 -15.73
CA GLY A 88 -14.38 -1.52 -14.93
C GLY A 88 -13.55 -1.27 -13.66
N ASN A 89 -12.38 -1.94 -13.50
CA ASN A 89 -11.55 -1.82 -12.30
C ASN A 89 -10.76 -0.52 -12.27
N ILE A 90 -11.15 0.37 -11.38
CA ILE A 90 -10.54 1.70 -11.23
C ILE A 90 -9.16 1.67 -10.53
N TYR A 91 -8.77 0.57 -9.90
CA TYR A 91 -7.55 0.53 -9.09
C TYR A 91 -6.27 0.66 -9.94
N CYS A 92 -6.25 0.06 -11.14
CA CYS A 92 -5.14 0.25 -12.08
C CYS A 92 -5.00 1.71 -12.49
N VAL A 93 -6.13 2.38 -12.83
CA VAL A 93 -6.15 3.82 -13.17
C VAL A 93 -5.65 4.66 -12.03
N TYR A 94 -6.10 4.36 -10.83
CA TYR A 94 -5.71 5.05 -9.62
C TYR A 94 -4.20 4.91 -9.35
N THR A 95 -3.66 3.70 -9.50
CA THR A 95 -2.23 3.44 -9.32
C THR A 95 -1.37 4.24 -10.29
N ILE A 96 -1.72 4.26 -11.58
CA ILE A 96 -0.94 5.03 -12.56
C ILE A 96 -1.05 6.54 -12.36
N LEU A 97 -2.22 7.04 -11.94
CA LEU A 97 -2.38 8.45 -11.58
C LEU A 97 -1.46 8.84 -10.41
N VAL A 98 -1.39 8.01 -9.36
CA VAL A 98 -0.48 8.23 -8.23
C VAL A 98 0.96 8.23 -8.71
N ILE A 99 1.38 7.24 -9.50
CA ILE A 99 2.76 7.17 -10.00
C ILE A 99 3.10 8.41 -10.85
N ALA A 100 2.24 8.79 -11.78
CA ALA A 100 2.50 9.87 -12.71
C ALA A 100 2.53 11.25 -12.00
N CYS A 101 1.62 11.50 -11.04
CA CYS A 101 1.54 12.81 -10.38
C CYS A 101 2.71 13.11 -9.43
N MET A 102 3.54 12.13 -9.07
CA MET A 102 4.60 12.27 -8.04
C MET A 102 5.78 13.14 -8.46
N LYS A 103 5.94 13.50 -9.74
CA LYS A 103 7.04 14.37 -10.18
C LYS A 103 7.06 15.69 -9.39
N ASP A 104 8.23 16.07 -8.87
CA ASP A 104 8.49 17.24 -8.04
C ASP A 104 7.82 17.24 -6.64
N VAL A 105 7.29 16.12 -6.17
CA VAL A 105 6.63 15.99 -4.86
C VAL A 105 7.68 15.71 -3.78
N ASN A 106 7.56 16.37 -2.62
CA ASN A 106 8.37 16.06 -1.45
C ASN A 106 7.74 14.89 -0.66
N TYR A 107 8.48 13.79 -0.54
CA TYR A 107 8.00 12.57 0.13
C TYR A 107 7.70 12.78 1.62
N SER A 108 8.55 13.52 2.36
CA SER A 108 8.30 13.76 3.78
C SER A 108 6.98 14.51 3.99
N VAL A 109 6.72 15.54 3.17
CA VAL A 109 5.45 16.29 3.22
C VAL A 109 4.28 15.39 2.82
N LEU A 110 4.42 14.62 1.75
CA LEU A 110 3.38 13.69 1.28
C LEU A 110 2.97 12.71 2.37
N PHE A 111 3.92 12.05 3.02
CA PHE A 111 3.62 11.06 4.05
C PHE A 111 3.07 11.69 5.34
N LYS A 112 3.43 12.94 5.65
CA LYS A 112 2.76 13.72 6.70
C LYS A 112 1.30 14.02 6.34
N VAL A 113 1.02 14.40 5.10
CA VAL A 113 -0.36 14.61 4.61
C VAL A 113 -1.16 13.31 4.71
N LEU A 114 -0.61 12.19 4.23
CA LEU A 114 -1.23 10.86 4.36
C LEU A 114 -1.50 10.50 5.83
N PHE A 115 -0.53 10.73 6.71
CA PHE A 115 -0.68 10.49 8.15
C PHE A 115 -1.83 11.28 8.75
N TYR A 116 -1.81 12.62 8.61
CA TYR A 116 -2.85 13.46 9.21
C TYR A 116 -4.22 13.23 8.60
N SER A 117 -4.31 13.02 7.29
CA SER A 117 -5.58 12.76 6.61
C SER A 117 -6.19 11.41 7.03
N THR A 118 -5.36 10.36 7.13
CA THR A 118 -5.82 9.05 7.58
C THR A 118 -6.21 9.09 9.05
N LEU A 119 -5.38 9.68 9.91
CA LEU A 119 -5.64 9.77 11.35
C LEU A 119 -6.90 10.56 11.66
N SER A 120 -7.09 11.73 11.04
CA SER A 120 -8.29 12.54 11.25
C SER A 120 -9.56 11.80 10.78
N SER A 121 -9.48 11.07 9.66
CA SER A 121 -10.59 10.25 9.17
C SER A 121 -10.95 9.12 10.16
N VAL A 122 -9.96 8.37 10.65
CA VAL A 122 -10.16 7.28 11.61
C VAL A 122 -10.74 7.80 12.93
N ILE A 123 -10.21 8.92 13.44
CA ILE A 123 -10.73 9.55 14.67
C ILE A 123 -12.17 10.01 14.45
N PHE A 124 -12.46 10.68 13.33
CA PHE A 124 -13.80 11.18 13.03
C PHE A 124 -14.83 10.05 12.96
N VAL A 125 -14.53 8.97 12.22
CA VAL A 125 -15.40 7.79 12.12
C VAL A 125 -15.57 7.12 13.49
N GLY A 126 -14.51 7.03 14.28
CA GLY A 126 -14.57 6.51 15.65
C GLY A 126 -15.50 7.32 16.56
N ILE A 127 -15.41 8.64 16.52
CA ILE A 127 -16.31 9.54 17.29
C ILE A 127 -17.76 9.31 16.87
N LEU A 128 -18.06 9.26 15.57
CA LEU A 128 -19.42 9.01 15.08
C LEU A 128 -19.95 7.64 15.52
N SER A 129 -19.10 6.62 15.51
CA SER A 129 -19.44 5.29 16.00
C SER A 129 -19.82 5.30 17.49
N PHE A 130 -19.10 6.07 18.33
CA PHE A 130 -19.46 6.26 19.75
C PHE A 130 -20.79 6.98 19.92
N LEU A 131 -21.16 7.85 18.99
CA LEU A 131 -22.46 8.55 18.96
C LEU A 131 -23.58 7.69 18.35
N GLY A 132 -23.31 6.43 18.00
CA GLY A 132 -24.27 5.53 17.39
C GLY A 132 -24.55 5.80 15.90
N ILE A 133 -23.68 6.56 15.22
CA ILE A 133 -23.82 6.91 13.80
C ILE A 133 -22.90 5.99 12.97
N GLY A 134 -23.46 5.24 12.02
CA GLY A 134 -22.74 4.34 11.15
C GLY A 134 -22.51 2.96 11.75
N SER A 135 -21.33 2.38 11.52
CA SER A 135 -20.99 1.05 12.04
C SER A 135 -20.70 1.07 13.54
N PRO A 136 -20.97 -0.04 14.25
CA PRO A 136 -20.77 -0.12 15.69
C PRO A 136 -19.29 -0.02 16.09
N THR A 137 -19.02 0.32 17.35
CA THR A 137 -17.68 0.37 17.94
C THR A 137 -17.07 -1.01 18.11
N GLN A 138 -17.90 -2.04 18.29
CA GLN A 138 -17.49 -3.44 18.51
C GLN A 138 -18.42 -4.39 17.78
N LEU A 139 -17.89 -5.56 17.42
CA LEU A 139 -18.61 -6.66 16.80
C LEU A 139 -18.45 -7.92 17.66
N THR A 140 -19.56 -8.63 17.91
CA THR A 140 -19.57 -9.90 18.61
C THR A 140 -20.09 -10.97 17.66
N GLN A 141 -19.18 -11.80 17.18
CA GLN A 141 -19.47 -12.89 16.23
C GLN A 141 -18.36 -13.93 16.22
N ASP A 142 -18.57 -15.04 15.52
CA ASP A 142 -17.47 -15.94 15.16
C ASP A 142 -16.71 -15.36 13.97
N PHE A 143 -15.41 -15.10 14.16
CA PHE A 143 -14.50 -14.61 13.12
C PHE A 143 -13.77 -15.77 12.40
N GLY A 144 -14.43 -16.93 12.26
CA GLY A 144 -13.88 -18.12 11.60
C GLY A 144 -12.93 -18.93 12.50
N ARG A 145 -13.10 -18.84 13.82
CA ARG A 145 -12.30 -19.59 14.81
C ARG A 145 -13.10 -20.60 15.61
N GLY A 146 -14.40 -20.74 15.34
CA GLY A 146 -15.32 -21.61 16.07
C GLY A 146 -15.70 -21.09 17.46
N LEU A 147 -15.34 -19.82 17.77
CA LEU A 147 -15.66 -19.16 19.05
C LEU A 147 -16.25 -17.78 18.78
N VAL A 148 -17.30 -17.42 19.50
CA VAL A 148 -17.86 -16.06 19.47
C VAL A 148 -16.96 -15.15 20.30
N GLU A 149 -16.39 -14.15 19.67
CA GLU A 149 -15.49 -13.18 20.28
C GLU A 149 -16.02 -11.75 20.07
N THR A 150 -15.80 -10.87 21.05
CA THR A 150 -16.05 -9.45 20.90
C THR A 150 -14.75 -8.74 20.51
N ARG A 151 -14.76 -8.03 19.38
CA ARG A 151 -13.61 -7.30 18.86
C ARG A 151 -14.00 -5.87 18.53
N TYR A 152 -13.08 -4.94 18.78
CA TYR A 152 -13.29 -3.51 18.50
C TYR A 152 -12.95 -3.16 17.05
N CYS A 153 -13.81 -2.37 16.42
CA CYS A 153 -13.64 -1.86 15.06
C CYS A 153 -13.87 -0.34 14.93
N PHE A 154 -14.36 0.32 15.99
CA PHE A 154 -14.54 1.77 16.10
C PHE A 154 -15.12 2.40 14.83
N GLY A 155 -16.24 1.85 14.34
CA GLY A 155 -16.95 2.37 13.16
C GLY A 155 -16.37 1.95 11.81
N LEU A 156 -15.23 1.24 11.76
CA LEU A 156 -14.61 0.80 10.51
C LEU A 156 -15.10 -0.58 10.04
N TYR A 157 -16.30 -1.00 10.48
CA TYR A 157 -17.01 -2.17 9.95
C TYR A 157 -16.36 -3.53 10.26
N HIS A 158 -15.01 -3.64 10.31
CA HIS A 158 -14.32 -4.88 10.60
C HIS A 158 -13.04 -4.61 11.42
N PRO A 159 -12.73 -5.43 12.46
CA PRO A 159 -11.57 -5.21 13.32
C PRO A 159 -10.23 -5.20 12.58
N ASN A 160 -10.08 -6.03 11.53
CA ASN A 160 -8.85 -6.04 10.72
C ASN A 160 -8.67 -4.71 9.97
N ILE A 161 -9.76 -4.13 9.42
CA ILE A 161 -9.71 -2.86 8.70
C ILE A 161 -9.30 -1.73 9.65
N TRP A 162 -9.83 -1.73 10.88
CA TRP A 162 -9.44 -0.76 11.90
C TRP A 162 -7.94 -0.87 12.25
N HIS A 163 -7.45 -2.08 12.52
CA HIS A 163 -6.04 -2.31 12.81
C HIS A 163 -5.14 -1.87 11.65
N GLN A 164 -5.50 -2.21 10.41
CA GLN A 164 -4.77 -1.79 9.21
C GLN A 164 -4.79 -0.27 9.01
N ALA A 165 -5.90 0.41 9.33
CA ALA A 165 -5.98 1.86 9.22
C ALA A 165 -5.04 2.56 10.22
N ILE A 166 -5.00 2.11 11.48
CA ILE A 166 -4.04 2.58 12.48
C ILE A 166 -2.60 2.22 12.05
N GLY A 167 -2.38 1.00 11.55
CA GLY A 167 -1.09 0.56 11.05
C GLY A 167 -0.54 1.44 9.94
N ARG A 168 -1.39 1.84 9.00
CA ARG A 168 -1.02 2.82 7.96
C ARG A 168 -0.64 4.17 8.56
N CYS A 169 -1.39 4.66 9.54
CA CYS A 169 -1.00 5.88 10.27
C CYS A 169 0.40 5.75 10.87
N ILE A 170 0.71 4.61 11.52
CA ILE A 170 2.04 4.34 12.08
C ILE A 170 3.11 4.39 10.97
N ILE A 171 2.90 3.68 9.86
CA ILE A 171 3.87 3.62 8.76
C ILE A 171 4.04 5.00 8.10
N PHE A 172 2.95 5.72 7.83
CA PHE A 172 3.01 7.06 7.27
C PHE A 172 3.76 8.04 8.19
N ALA A 173 3.50 8.00 9.51
CA ALA A 173 4.25 8.78 10.48
C ALA A 173 5.74 8.42 10.46
N CYS A 174 6.06 7.12 10.44
CA CYS A 174 7.45 6.66 10.36
C CYS A 174 8.18 7.16 9.11
N ILE A 175 7.52 7.17 7.97
CA ILE A 175 8.12 7.68 6.72
C ILE A 175 8.19 9.21 6.76
N GLY A 176 7.09 9.89 7.11
CA GLY A 176 7.01 11.36 7.13
C GLY A 176 7.98 12.02 8.11
N TYR A 177 8.29 11.34 9.21
CA TYR A 177 9.18 11.82 10.27
C TYR A 177 10.47 10.99 10.39
N TYR A 178 10.86 10.23 9.35
CA TYR A 178 11.93 9.25 9.40
C TYR A 178 13.23 9.75 10.03
N GLN A 179 13.63 10.98 9.72
CA GLN A 179 14.86 11.58 10.26
C GLN A 179 14.81 11.84 11.77
N GLN A 180 13.65 12.24 12.28
CA GLN A 180 13.43 12.60 13.67
C GLN A 180 13.17 11.36 14.56
N LEU A 181 12.83 10.21 13.95
CA LEU A 181 12.59 8.99 14.71
C LEU A 181 13.88 8.49 15.36
N THR A 182 13.84 8.37 16.69
CA THR A 182 14.84 7.64 17.47
C THR A 182 14.33 6.24 17.80
N ILE A 183 15.12 5.44 18.51
CA ILE A 183 14.72 4.09 18.90
C ILE A 183 13.49 4.09 19.82
N LEU A 184 13.42 5.06 20.75
CA LEU A 184 12.34 5.13 21.75
C LEU A 184 10.96 5.30 21.10
N PRO A 185 10.70 6.27 20.20
CA PRO A 185 9.43 6.33 19.45
C PRO A 185 9.10 5.05 18.71
N LEU A 186 10.07 4.36 18.09
CA LEU A 186 9.82 3.10 17.38
C LEU A 186 9.39 1.98 18.34
N LEU A 187 9.99 1.89 19.52
CA LEU A 187 9.58 0.94 20.56
C LEU A 187 8.19 1.28 21.13
N ILE A 188 7.89 2.56 21.33
CA ILE A 188 6.55 3.02 21.74
C ILE A 188 5.50 2.62 20.67
N LEU A 189 5.80 2.84 19.39
CA LEU A 189 4.89 2.45 18.30
C LEU A 189 4.71 0.93 18.20
N LEU A 190 5.75 0.15 18.49
CA LEU A 190 5.66 -1.32 18.56
C LEU A 190 4.75 -1.77 19.71
N SER A 191 4.92 -1.17 20.90
CA SER A 191 4.06 -1.43 22.06
C SER A 191 2.61 -0.99 21.79
N PHE A 192 2.41 0.15 21.12
CA PHE A 192 1.10 0.64 20.71
C PHE A 192 0.45 -0.30 19.70
N ASN A 193 1.20 -0.83 18.73
CA ASN A 193 0.68 -1.83 17.80
C ASN A 193 0.19 -3.10 18.53
N TYR A 194 0.90 -3.54 19.55
CA TYR A 194 0.45 -4.65 20.39
C TYR A 194 -0.84 -4.30 21.16
N PHE A 195 -0.94 -3.08 21.71
CA PHE A 195 -2.17 -2.60 22.36
C PHE A 195 -3.36 -2.60 21.38
N ILE A 196 -3.18 -2.12 20.16
CA ILE A 196 -4.23 -2.18 19.12
C ILE A 196 -4.63 -3.64 18.82
N TYR A 197 -3.67 -4.56 18.83
CA TYR A 197 -3.95 -5.98 18.66
C TYR A 197 -4.83 -6.55 19.78
N THR A 198 -4.61 -6.18 21.04
CA THR A 198 -5.45 -6.67 22.15
C THR A 198 -6.94 -6.30 21.98
N MET A 199 -7.23 -5.20 21.30
CA MET A 199 -8.59 -4.76 21.01
C MET A 199 -9.18 -5.36 19.74
N SER A 200 -8.39 -5.44 18.67
CA SER A 200 -8.84 -5.90 17.34
C SER A 200 -8.73 -7.41 17.14
N VAL A 201 -7.82 -8.06 17.87
CA VAL A 201 -7.41 -9.48 17.70
C VAL A 201 -6.95 -9.78 16.24
N SER A 202 -6.47 -8.76 15.52
CA SER A 202 -6.00 -8.86 14.14
C SER A 202 -4.54 -9.33 14.08
N ARG A 203 -4.32 -10.63 13.87
CA ARG A 203 -2.97 -11.23 13.78
C ARG A 203 -2.18 -10.68 12.60
N THR A 204 -2.81 -10.51 11.45
CA THR A 204 -2.17 -9.96 10.24
C THR A 204 -1.69 -8.53 10.47
N GLY A 205 -2.53 -7.68 11.08
CA GLY A 205 -2.17 -6.30 11.41
C GLY A 205 -0.99 -6.26 12.38
N LEU A 206 -1.05 -7.05 13.48
CA LEU A 206 0.05 -7.13 14.43
C LEU A 206 1.37 -7.49 13.75
N LEU A 207 1.40 -8.58 12.99
CA LEU A 207 2.63 -9.09 12.38
C LEU A 207 3.16 -8.14 11.31
N ALA A 208 2.32 -7.67 10.38
CA ALA A 208 2.74 -6.79 9.31
C ALA A 208 3.41 -5.51 9.84
N ILE A 209 2.78 -4.83 10.79
CA ILE A 209 3.29 -3.57 11.34
C ILE A 209 4.53 -3.82 12.22
N SER A 210 4.54 -4.90 13.03
CA SER A 210 5.70 -5.25 13.85
C SER A 210 6.93 -5.56 13.01
N ILE A 211 6.79 -6.32 11.91
CA ILE A 211 7.89 -6.61 10.97
C ILE A 211 8.46 -5.30 10.41
N VAL A 212 7.60 -4.38 9.98
CA VAL A 212 8.04 -3.08 9.44
C VAL A 212 8.82 -2.28 10.48
N LEU A 213 8.30 -2.14 11.69
CA LEU A 213 8.94 -1.37 12.76
C LEU A 213 10.28 -1.97 13.18
N VAL A 214 10.35 -3.30 13.29
CA VAL A 214 11.60 -4.03 13.60
C VAL A 214 12.62 -3.84 12.47
N LEU A 215 12.21 -3.96 11.21
CA LEU A 215 13.10 -3.69 10.07
C LEU A 215 13.57 -2.23 10.04
N MET A 216 12.70 -1.26 10.35
CA MET A 216 13.11 0.15 10.46
C MET A 216 14.16 0.35 11.55
N ILE A 217 14.02 -0.32 12.71
CA ILE A 217 15.02 -0.30 13.78
C ILE A 217 16.34 -0.88 13.24
N PHE A 218 16.31 -2.04 12.59
CA PHE A 218 17.52 -2.68 12.07
C PHE A 218 18.22 -1.84 11.03
N TYR A 219 17.53 -1.34 10.02
CA TYR A 219 18.11 -0.47 8.98
C TYR A 219 18.68 0.82 9.56
N LYS A 220 18.07 1.37 10.61
CA LYS A 220 18.51 2.62 11.21
C LYS A 220 19.71 2.45 12.18
N TYR A 221 19.73 1.37 12.95
CA TYR A 221 20.71 1.18 14.03
C TYR A 221 21.74 0.08 13.75
N LEU A 222 21.39 -0.92 12.96
CA LEU A 222 22.31 -2.00 12.53
C LEU A 222 22.72 -1.83 11.07
N THR A 223 22.92 -0.59 10.62
CA THR A 223 23.17 -0.22 9.23
C THR A 223 24.28 -1.04 8.59
N ARG A 224 25.42 -1.21 9.29
CA ARG A 224 26.57 -1.98 8.76
C ARG A 224 26.18 -3.43 8.46
N PHE A 225 25.44 -4.07 9.34
CA PHE A 225 24.96 -5.44 9.16
C PHE A 225 23.95 -5.54 8.02
N MET A 226 22.94 -4.65 8.01
CA MET A 226 21.87 -4.64 7.01
C MET A 226 22.40 -4.38 5.58
N HIS A 227 23.54 -3.71 5.44
CA HIS A 227 24.18 -3.45 4.15
C HIS A 227 25.22 -4.50 3.72
N THR A 228 25.39 -5.59 4.47
CA THR A 228 26.23 -6.71 4.04
C THR A 228 25.65 -7.37 2.79
N LEU A 229 26.52 -7.89 1.94
CA LEU A 229 26.11 -8.60 0.72
C LEU A 229 25.15 -9.77 1.05
N PHE A 230 25.44 -10.48 2.13
CA PHE A 230 24.61 -11.60 2.59
C PHE A 230 23.16 -11.16 2.87
N VAL A 231 22.94 -10.10 3.66
CA VAL A 231 21.59 -9.60 3.99
C VAL A 231 20.88 -9.10 2.73
N LYS A 232 21.59 -8.41 1.82
CA LYS A 232 21.04 -7.97 0.54
C LYS A 232 20.56 -9.13 -0.31
N LEU A 233 21.37 -10.18 -0.41
CA LEU A 233 21.00 -11.39 -1.16
C LEU A 233 19.83 -12.12 -0.50
N CYS A 234 19.80 -12.22 0.84
CA CYS A 234 18.68 -12.79 1.58
C CYS A 234 17.39 -11.98 1.36
N ALA A 235 17.45 -10.66 1.32
CA ALA A 235 16.28 -9.81 1.05
C ALA A 235 15.71 -10.06 -0.36
N ILE A 236 16.59 -10.11 -1.38
CA ILE A 236 16.20 -10.41 -2.76
C ILE A 236 15.67 -11.85 -2.88
N ALA A 237 16.39 -12.83 -2.34
CA ALA A 237 16.00 -14.23 -2.38
C ALA A 237 14.69 -14.48 -1.62
N GLY A 238 14.50 -13.83 -0.47
CA GLY A 238 13.26 -13.90 0.31
C GLY A 238 12.06 -13.35 -0.45
N MET A 239 12.21 -12.20 -1.10
CA MET A 239 11.15 -11.60 -1.92
C MET A 239 10.75 -12.52 -3.09
N PHE A 240 11.74 -13.05 -3.83
CA PHE A 240 11.49 -14.02 -4.91
C PHE A 240 10.96 -15.34 -4.39
N GLY A 241 11.59 -15.87 -3.33
CA GLY A 241 11.25 -17.16 -2.76
C GLY A 241 9.80 -17.20 -2.28
N ILE A 242 9.32 -16.16 -1.64
CA ILE A 242 7.92 -16.08 -1.17
C ILE A 242 6.96 -16.16 -2.36
N TYR A 243 7.17 -15.36 -3.40
CA TYR A 243 6.28 -15.40 -4.57
C TYR A 243 6.43 -16.69 -5.38
N ALA A 244 7.65 -17.20 -5.54
CA ALA A 244 7.87 -18.49 -6.20
C ALA A 244 7.19 -19.65 -5.47
N LEU A 245 7.28 -19.68 -4.14
CA LEU A 245 6.56 -20.65 -3.31
C LEU A 245 5.03 -20.49 -3.46
N TYR A 246 4.53 -19.26 -3.46
CA TYR A 246 3.12 -19.00 -3.64
C TYR A 246 2.60 -19.50 -4.99
N ILE A 247 3.33 -19.19 -6.08
CA ILE A 247 3.02 -19.67 -7.43
C ILE A 247 3.12 -21.20 -7.50
N TYR A 248 4.21 -21.77 -6.96
CA TYR A 248 4.42 -23.22 -6.94
C TYR A 248 3.28 -23.95 -6.24
N TYR A 249 2.89 -23.50 -5.04
CA TYR A 249 1.76 -24.10 -4.34
C TYR A 249 0.44 -23.90 -5.08
N THR A 250 0.24 -22.77 -5.75
CA THR A 250 -0.95 -22.55 -6.57
C THR A 250 -1.04 -23.55 -7.71
N VAL A 251 0.05 -23.70 -8.49
CA VAL A 251 0.07 -24.61 -9.65
C VAL A 251 -0.03 -26.08 -9.21
N LYS A 252 0.61 -26.43 -8.10
CA LYS A 252 0.63 -27.80 -7.62
C LYS A 252 -0.68 -28.22 -6.91
N LEU A 253 -1.33 -27.29 -6.22
CA LEU A 253 -2.57 -27.57 -5.50
C LEU A 253 -3.81 -27.53 -6.40
N ALA A 254 -3.74 -26.91 -7.56
CA ALA A 254 -4.82 -26.95 -8.56
C ALA A 254 -5.00 -28.34 -9.19
N GLY A 255 -4.08 -29.30 -8.97
CA GLY A 255 -4.09 -30.62 -9.61
C GLY A 255 -4.00 -31.84 -8.70
N GLU A 256 -3.84 -31.68 -7.36
CA GLU A 256 -3.62 -32.82 -6.46
C GLU A 256 -4.37 -32.71 -5.14
N GLU A 257 -4.82 -33.86 -4.58
CA GLU A 257 -5.30 -33.99 -3.21
C GLU A 257 -4.25 -33.50 -2.21
N TYR A 258 -4.69 -32.72 -1.25
CA TYR A 258 -3.88 -31.93 -0.30
C TYR A 258 -2.79 -32.71 0.43
N HIS A 259 -1.52 -32.33 0.24
CA HIS A 259 -0.43 -32.78 1.10
C HIS A 259 -0.28 -31.89 2.37
N LEU A 260 0.07 -32.53 3.47
CA LEU A 260 0.18 -31.96 4.83
C LEU A 260 0.81 -30.55 4.96
N PRO A 261 1.87 -30.17 4.23
CA PRO A 261 2.44 -28.82 4.30
C PRO A 261 1.51 -27.72 3.81
N ALA A 262 0.70 -28.00 2.79
CA ALA A 262 -0.26 -27.03 2.25
C ALA A 262 -1.46 -26.85 3.19
N GLU A 263 -1.93 -27.93 3.82
CA GLU A 263 -2.95 -27.85 4.86
C GLU A 263 -2.46 -27.08 6.08
N LEU A 264 -1.23 -27.29 6.52
CA LEU A 264 -0.64 -26.58 7.64
C LEU A 264 -0.49 -25.08 7.34
N PHE A 265 -0.01 -24.73 6.14
CA PHE A 265 0.12 -23.37 5.69
C PHE A 265 -1.24 -22.70 5.53
N ASN A 266 -2.19 -23.38 4.89
CA ASN A 266 -3.53 -22.89 4.63
C ASN A 266 -4.34 -22.71 5.93
N TRP A 267 -4.30 -23.69 6.84
CA TRP A 267 -5.06 -23.69 8.07
C TRP A 267 -4.47 -22.79 9.16
N LYS A 268 -3.18 -22.91 9.45
CA LYS A 268 -2.55 -22.19 10.57
C LYS A 268 -2.05 -20.80 10.21
N VAL A 269 -1.59 -20.57 8.98
CA VAL A 269 -0.96 -19.34 8.56
C VAL A 269 -1.91 -18.49 7.72
N ALA A 270 -2.49 -19.04 6.68
CA ALA A 270 -3.30 -18.30 5.71
C ALA A 270 -4.82 -18.35 5.98
N THR A 271 -5.27 -19.01 7.07
CA THR A 271 -6.69 -19.08 7.47
C THR A 271 -7.67 -19.47 6.35
N GLY A 272 -7.28 -20.40 5.48
CA GLY A 272 -8.08 -20.85 4.34
C GLY A 272 -8.13 -19.92 3.14
N ARG A 273 -7.52 -18.72 3.20
CA ARG A 273 -7.58 -17.70 2.12
C ARG A 273 -6.91 -18.17 0.82
N LEU A 274 -5.81 -18.90 0.94
CA LEU A 274 -5.15 -19.48 -0.24
C LEU A 274 -6.07 -20.49 -0.94
N ARG A 275 -6.73 -21.37 -0.16
CA ARG A 275 -7.68 -22.35 -0.70
C ARG A 275 -8.86 -21.69 -1.40
N GLN A 276 -9.43 -20.61 -0.81
CA GLN A 276 -10.50 -19.85 -1.43
C GLN A 276 -10.06 -19.25 -2.77
N ALA A 277 -8.84 -18.68 -2.82
CA ALA A 277 -8.30 -18.13 -4.05
C ALA A 277 -8.10 -19.21 -5.13
N LEU A 278 -7.59 -20.38 -4.75
CA LEU A 278 -7.37 -21.49 -5.68
C LEU A 278 -8.68 -22.02 -6.25
N ASN A 279 -9.66 -22.33 -5.39
CA ASN A 279 -10.98 -22.79 -5.81
C ASN A 279 -11.66 -21.78 -6.77
N PHE A 280 -11.50 -20.49 -6.51
CA PHE A 280 -11.98 -19.44 -7.41
C PHE A 280 -11.26 -19.47 -8.76
N LEU A 281 -9.93 -19.59 -8.75
CA LEU A 281 -9.11 -19.54 -9.97
C LEU A 281 -9.23 -20.79 -10.84
N GLU A 282 -9.67 -21.92 -10.30
CA GLU A 282 -10.01 -23.12 -11.08
C GLU A 282 -11.14 -22.87 -12.07
N THR A 283 -12.15 -22.11 -11.65
CA THR A 283 -13.31 -21.77 -12.51
C THR A 283 -13.14 -20.44 -13.22
N HIS A 284 -12.31 -19.54 -12.70
CA HIS A 284 -12.08 -18.19 -13.21
C HIS A 284 -10.58 -17.92 -13.39
N PRO A 285 -9.95 -18.47 -14.44
CA PRO A 285 -8.50 -18.36 -14.62
C PRO A 285 -8.07 -16.91 -14.88
N ILE A 286 -6.86 -16.57 -14.38
CA ILE A 286 -6.26 -15.26 -14.61
C ILE A 286 -5.99 -15.08 -16.09
N GLN A 287 -6.41 -13.94 -16.65
CA GLN A 287 -6.23 -13.58 -18.05
C GLN A 287 -4.97 -12.73 -18.26
N LEU A 288 -4.53 -12.58 -19.52
CA LEU A 288 -3.44 -11.68 -19.88
C LEU A 288 -3.75 -10.22 -19.48
N PHE A 289 -4.97 -9.80 -19.72
CA PHE A 289 -5.55 -8.53 -19.34
C PHE A 289 -6.49 -8.69 -18.15
N SER A 290 -7.01 -7.57 -17.66
CA SER A 290 -7.88 -7.55 -16.48
C SER A 290 -9.16 -8.38 -16.67
N SER A 291 -9.64 -8.94 -15.56
CA SER A 291 -10.92 -9.68 -15.51
C SER A 291 -11.89 -8.98 -14.55
N ARG A 292 -13.18 -9.10 -14.85
CA ARG A 292 -14.24 -8.63 -13.96
C ARG A 292 -14.60 -9.74 -12.97
N PHE A 293 -14.79 -9.40 -11.71
CA PHE A 293 -15.35 -10.34 -10.75
C PHE A 293 -16.77 -10.72 -11.14
N PRO A 294 -17.15 -12.00 -10.97
CA PRO A 294 -18.53 -12.43 -11.17
C PRO A 294 -19.48 -11.67 -10.23
N ASP A 295 -20.71 -11.45 -10.71
CA ASP A 295 -21.74 -10.75 -9.92
C ASP A 295 -22.39 -11.67 -8.84
N ASP A 296 -21.89 -12.89 -8.67
CA ASP A 296 -22.39 -13.92 -7.72
C ASP A 296 -21.92 -13.69 -6.27
N GLY A 297 -21.14 -12.66 -6.02
CA GLY A 297 -20.60 -12.33 -4.70
C GLY A 297 -19.41 -13.18 -4.25
N THR A 298 -18.87 -14.06 -5.12
CA THR A 298 -17.68 -14.85 -4.83
C THR A 298 -16.46 -13.96 -4.75
N LEU A 299 -15.87 -13.83 -3.57
CA LEU A 299 -14.67 -13.01 -3.33
C LEU A 299 -13.64 -13.85 -2.58
N PHE A 300 -12.38 -13.52 -2.75
CA PHE A 300 -11.29 -14.08 -1.96
C PHE A 300 -10.32 -13.00 -1.49
N ASP A 301 -9.69 -13.23 -0.34
CA ASP A 301 -8.88 -12.21 0.36
C ASP A 301 -7.39 -12.24 0.03
N CYS A 302 -6.91 -13.21 -0.77
CA CYS A 302 -5.51 -13.28 -1.15
C CYS A 302 -5.16 -12.18 -2.15
N GLY A 303 -4.56 -11.10 -1.69
CA GLY A 303 -4.26 -9.91 -2.49
C GLY A 303 -3.31 -10.18 -3.66
N PHE A 304 -2.34 -11.11 -3.50
CA PHE A 304 -1.43 -11.48 -4.55
C PHE A 304 -2.17 -12.01 -5.80
N PHE A 305 -3.05 -13.00 -5.62
CA PHE A 305 -3.83 -13.53 -6.75
C PHE A 305 -4.88 -12.56 -7.22
N ARG A 306 -5.44 -11.78 -6.30
CA ARG A 306 -6.47 -10.81 -6.62
C ARG A 306 -5.96 -9.72 -7.57
N ILE A 307 -4.74 -9.20 -7.36
CA ILE A 307 -4.19 -8.19 -8.28
C ILE A 307 -3.95 -8.79 -9.68
N PHE A 308 -3.49 -10.04 -9.76
CA PHE A 308 -3.33 -10.72 -11.05
C PHE A 308 -4.68 -10.98 -11.73
N TYR A 309 -5.72 -11.32 -10.99
CA TYR A 309 -7.05 -11.49 -11.54
C TYR A 309 -7.66 -10.16 -12.01
N GLU A 310 -7.64 -9.14 -11.13
CA GLU A 310 -8.25 -7.84 -11.41
C GLU A 310 -7.52 -7.01 -12.46
N CYS A 311 -6.19 -7.13 -12.54
CA CYS A 311 -5.36 -6.29 -13.42
C CYS A 311 -4.71 -7.09 -14.57
N GLY A 312 -4.82 -8.42 -14.58
CA GLY A 312 -4.21 -9.30 -15.56
C GLY A 312 -2.73 -9.53 -15.37
N TYR A 313 -2.20 -10.57 -16.05
CA TYR A 313 -0.77 -10.92 -15.96
C TYR A 313 0.15 -9.79 -16.38
N LEU A 314 -0.21 -9.08 -17.47
CA LEU A 314 0.68 -8.06 -18.04
C LEU A 314 0.85 -6.86 -17.11
N TRP A 315 -0.23 -6.28 -16.62
CA TRP A 315 -0.16 -5.11 -15.73
C TRP A 315 0.45 -5.47 -14.38
N SER A 316 0.02 -6.58 -13.79
CA SER A 316 0.54 -7.05 -12.51
C SER A 316 2.02 -7.41 -12.60
N GLY A 317 2.44 -8.07 -13.69
CA GLY A 317 3.84 -8.37 -13.96
C GLY A 317 4.72 -7.12 -14.03
N ILE A 318 4.24 -6.06 -14.70
CA ILE A 318 4.94 -4.75 -14.74
C ILE A 318 5.06 -4.16 -13.35
N LEU A 319 3.99 -4.19 -12.53
CA LEU A 319 4.02 -3.68 -11.17
C LEU A 319 5.03 -4.42 -10.29
N PHE A 320 4.98 -5.76 -10.29
CA PHE A 320 5.91 -6.58 -9.49
C PHE A 320 7.35 -6.45 -9.96
N LEU A 321 7.59 -6.35 -11.28
CA LEU A 321 8.91 -6.07 -11.84
C LEU A 321 9.43 -4.69 -11.39
N ALA A 322 8.57 -3.67 -11.40
CA ALA A 322 8.94 -2.34 -10.92
C ALA A 322 9.29 -2.35 -9.43
N LEU A 323 8.52 -3.04 -8.60
CA LEU A 323 8.84 -3.20 -7.18
C LEU A 323 10.15 -3.97 -6.95
N PHE A 324 10.40 -4.99 -7.76
CA PHE A 324 11.65 -5.75 -7.71
C PHE A 324 12.86 -4.89 -8.07
N ILE A 325 12.80 -4.15 -9.18
CA ILE A 325 13.85 -3.21 -9.58
C ILE A 325 14.05 -2.13 -8.50
N LEU A 326 12.95 -1.64 -7.91
CA LEU A 326 13.00 -0.67 -6.82
C LEU A 326 13.79 -1.21 -5.62
N VAL A 327 13.58 -2.46 -5.22
CA VAL A 327 14.34 -3.10 -4.12
C VAL A 327 15.82 -3.17 -4.44
N ILE A 328 16.19 -3.61 -5.65
CA ILE A 328 17.60 -3.67 -6.07
C ILE A 328 18.25 -2.29 -6.00
N ILE A 329 17.58 -1.26 -6.54
CA ILE A 329 18.09 0.12 -6.54
C ILE A 329 18.14 0.67 -5.11
N ALA A 330 17.14 0.40 -4.28
CA ALA A 330 17.12 0.81 -2.88
C ALA A 330 18.28 0.20 -2.07
N LEU A 331 18.54 -1.09 -2.25
CA LEU A 331 19.68 -1.78 -1.61
C LEU A 331 21.03 -1.27 -2.10
N LYS A 332 21.14 -0.88 -3.40
CA LYS A 332 22.33 -0.27 -3.97
C LYS A 332 22.59 1.13 -3.43
N ASN A 333 21.55 1.95 -3.38
CA ASN A 333 21.63 3.38 -3.05
C ASN A 333 21.42 3.66 -1.55
N HIS A 334 21.25 2.63 -0.71
CA HIS A 334 20.96 2.77 0.72
C HIS A 334 19.69 3.57 1.02
N TRP A 335 18.63 3.32 0.25
CA TRP A 335 17.30 3.88 0.48
C TRP A 335 16.54 3.03 1.50
N ASP A 336 17.02 3.06 2.74
CA ASP A 336 16.71 2.09 3.80
C ASP A 336 15.22 2.01 4.14
N ILE A 337 14.47 3.09 4.01
CA ILE A 337 13.04 3.14 4.30
C ILE A 337 12.19 2.30 3.31
N ILE A 338 12.68 2.09 2.10
CA ILE A 338 11.92 1.40 1.05
C ILE A 338 11.78 -0.09 1.36
N ILE A 339 12.83 -0.70 1.93
CA ILE A 339 12.83 -2.15 2.16
C ILE A 339 11.73 -2.58 3.15
N PRO A 340 11.59 -1.98 4.36
CA PRO A 340 10.48 -2.27 5.26
C PRO A 340 9.11 -2.09 4.60
N VAL A 341 8.95 -1.05 3.78
CA VAL A 341 7.67 -0.77 3.09
C VAL A 341 7.33 -1.82 2.04
N VAL A 342 8.33 -2.28 1.25
CA VAL A 342 8.11 -3.36 0.28
C VAL A 342 7.83 -4.69 0.99
N VAL A 343 8.51 -4.97 2.10
CA VAL A 343 8.23 -6.16 2.94
C VAL A 343 6.80 -6.10 3.50
N TYR A 344 6.34 -4.93 3.94
CA TYR A 344 4.93 -4.73 4.33
C TYR A 344 3.96 -5.09 3.19
N PHE A 345 4.21 -4.57 1.99
CA PHE A 345 3.41 -4.87 0.81
C PHE A 345 3.38 -6.37 0.52
N ILE A 346 4.56 -7.03 0.50
CA ILE A 346 4.67 -8.48 0.26
C ILE A 346 3.86 -9.25 1.30
N PHE A 347 4.07 -8.96 2.59
CA PHE A 347 3.37 -9.64 3.67
C PHE A 347 1.85 -9.44 3.57
N CYS A 348 1.40 -8.21 3.37
CA CYS A 348 -0.02 -7.92 3.25
C CYS A 348 -0.64 -8.55 1.99
N SER A 349 0.09 -8.60 0.86
CA SER A 349 -0.42 -9.22 -0.37
C SER A 349 -0.74 -10.71 -0.23
N LEU A 350 -0.11 -11.40 0.72
CA LEU A 350 -0.38 -12.82 0.97
C LEU A 350 -1.71 -13.04 1.74
N TYR A 351 -2.12 -12.08 2.56
CA TYR A 351 -3.21 -12.28 3.52
C TYR A 351 -4.39 -11.33 3.35
N GLU A 352 -4.20 -10.19 2.69
CA GLU A 352 -5.22 -9.14 2.60
C GLU A 352 -5.26 -8.59 1.17
N PHE A 353 -6.43 -8.22 0.66
CA PHE A 353 -6.55 -7.68 -0.69
C PHE A 353 -6.40 -6.16 -0.76
N ASP A 354 -6.90 -5.43 0.23
CA ASP A 354 -6.89 -3.96 0.24
C ASP A 354 -5.50 -3.35 0.05
N PRO A 355 -4.43 -3.84 0.73
CA PRO A 355 -3.08 -3.30 0.56
C PRO A 355 -2.49 -3.44 -0.84
N VAL A 356 -3.10 -4.26 -1.68
CA VAL A 356 -2.61 -4.53 -3.04
C VAL A 356 -3.38 -3.72 -4.07
N THR A 357 -4.68 -3.56 -3.86
CA THR A 357 -5.58 -2.96 -4.84
C THR A 357 -5.72 -1.44 -4.70
N ARG A 358 -5.60 -0.89 -3.49
CA ARG A 358 -5.76 0.54 -3.23
C ARG A 358 -4.42 1.22 -3.02
N PRO A 359 -4.04 2.26 -3.81
CA PRO A 359 -2.74 2.93 -3.66
C PRO A 359 -2.45 3.49 -2.27
N THR A 360 -3.44 4.03 -1.54
CA THR A 360 -3.22 4.49 -0.16
C THR A 360 -2.97 3.35 0.83
N TYR A 361 -3.31 2.13 0.47
CA TYR A 361 -2.98 0.90 1.19
C TYR A 361 -1.69 0.27 0.67
N ASN A 362 -1.45 0.34 -0.64
CA ASN A 362 -0.21 -0.10 -1.25
C ASN A 362 0.86 0.99 -1.15
N ILE A 363 1.46 1.12 0.02
CA ILE A 363 2.44 2.16 0.32
C ILE A 363 3.67 2.07 -0.59
N ALA A 364 4.02 0.86 -1.04
CA ALA A 364 5.17 0.64 -1.91
C ALA A 364 5.04 1.32 -3.28
N VAL A 365 3.81 1.50 -3.79
CA VAL A 365 3.54 2.19 -5.06
C VAL A 365 4.04 3.63 -5.06
N PHE A 366 4.02 4.30 -3.92
CA PHE A 366 4.52 5.68 -3.83
C PHE A 366 6.02 5.81 -4.10
N PHE A 367 6.79 4.73 -4.05
CA PHE A 367 8.22 4.74 -4.30
C PHE A 367 8.60 4.33 -5.73
N ILE A 368 7.68 3.74 -6.51
CA ILE A 368 7.91 3.43 -7.94
C ILE A 368 8.31 4.67 -8.76
N PRO A 369 7.77 5.87 -8.51
CA PRO A 369 8.18 7.08 -9.21
C PRO A 369 9.68 7.41 -9.14
N LEU A 370 10.39 6.92 -8.13
CA LEU A 370 11.86 7.05 -8.03
C LEU A 370 12.61 6.37 -9.19
N LEU A 371 12.00 5.36 -9.81
CA LEU A 371 12.55 4.69 -11.01
C LEU A 371 12.40 5.53 -12.28
N ILE A 372 11.42 6.42 -12.30
CA ILE A 372 10.99 7.17 -13.47
C ILE A 372 11.55 8.60 -13.43
N PHE A 373 11.45 9.25 -12.29
CA PHE A 373 11.76 10.67 -12.13
C PHE A 373 13.10 10.87 -11.42
N ARG A 374 14.13 11.22 -12.20
CA ARG A 374 15.48 11.47 -11.67
C ARG A 374 15.50 12.59 -10.62
N SER A 375 14.68 13.62 -10.79
CA SER A 375 14.56 14.72 -9.83
C SER A 375 14.11 14.27 -8.44
N LEU A 376 13.35 13.19 -8.35
CA LEU A 376 12.95 12.61 -7.06
C LEU A 376 14.09 11.79 -6.45
N SER A 377 14.81 11.01 -7.26
CA SER A 377 15.93 10.20 -6.77
C SER A 377 17.06 11.08 -6.24
N ASP A 378 17.35 12.18 -6.92
CA ASP A 378 18.37 13.15 -6.49
C ASP A 378 17.97 13.88 -5.19
N GLY A 379 16.66 14.10 -4.96
CA GLY A 379 16.10 14.69 -3.73
C GLY A 379 15.84 13.72 -2.59
N PHE A 380 16.02 12.40 -2.80
CA PHE A 380 15.69 11.37 -1.81
C PHE A 380 16.73 11.21 -0.69
N HIS A 381 17.75 12.07 -0.68
CA HIS A 381 18.81 12.10 0.36
C HIS A 381 18.27 12.29 1.78
N ASP A 382 17.05 12.84 1.93
CA ASP A 382 16.42 13.00 3.23
C ASP A 382 16.09 11.70 3.94
N PHE A 383 16.07 10.58 3.24
CA PHE A 383 15.81 9.26 3.78
C PHE A 383 17.08 8.39 3.92
N MET A 384 18.28 9.00 3.69
CA MET A 384 19.55 8.31 3.92
C MET A 384 19.98 8.35 5.39
N PRO A 385 20.70 7.33 5.87
CA PRO A 385 21.25 7.34 7.22
C PRO A 385 22.20 8.54 7.44
N PHE A 386 22.20 9.07 8.66
CA PHE A 386 23.00 10.22 9.06
C PHE A 386 24.51 10.09 8.73
N SER A 387 25.04 8.85 8.78
CA SER A 387 26.46 8.54 8.51
C SER A 387 26.88 8.77 7.06
N GLN A 388 25.93 8.87 6.11
CA GLN A 388 26.24 9.09 4.69
C GLN A 388 26.04 10.55 4.25
N LYS A 389 25.17 11.32 4.95
CA LYS A 389 25.02 12.77 4.70
C LYS A 389 26.33 13.53 4.84
N THR A 390 27.17 13.15 5.78
CA THR A 390 28.48 13.78 6.01
C THR A 390 29.53 13.48 4.94
N LYS A 391 29.37 12.41 4.16
CA LYS A 391 30.27 12.07 3.05
C LYS A 391 29.89 12.75 1.75
N SER A 392 28.58 12.92 1.45
CA SER A 392 28.10 13.55 0.22
C SER A 392 28.24 15.09 0.24
N LEU A 393 28.37 15.70 1.42
CA LEU A 393 28.64 17.13 1.56
C LEU A 393 30.15 17.47 1.46
N LYS A 394 31.03 16.45 1.41
CA LYS A 394 32.50 16.60 1.30
C LYS A 394 33.05 16.15 -0.06
N SER A 395 32.23 15.69 -0.98
CA SER A 395 32.55 15.38 -2.36
C SER A 395 31.88 16.38 -3.31
#